data_30d21a588ee51da008210d3c8b0fc08a
#
_entry.id   30d21a588ee51da008210d3c8b0fc08a
#
_cell.length_a   1.000
_cell.length_b   1.000
_cell.length_c   1.000
_cell.angle_alpha   90.00
_cell.angle_beta   90.00
_cell.angle_gamma   90.00
#
_symmetry.space_group_name_H-M   'P 1'
#
loop_
_entity.id
_entity.type
_entity.pdbx_description
1 polymer ?
#
loop_
_entity_poly.entity_id
_entity_poly.type
_entity_poly.pdbx_seq_one_letter_code
_entity_poly.pdbx_strand_id
1 'polypeptide(L)'
;MTNIIEVISILIFAFLQLACACQAAQAGVTPYPRAPGDQPNLDFPSVRVNDIPIDTVNTDMNVGYAHFAFLGMVTVEVIARETINTFDLSPHRYGIYATANGNALSFQLSQPRKMHLKINDLPRFFIFADAPEENPPQPGQPGVYDLRNYEVSSSLDSIQTQKIQRTIDDVAAKRGILYVPPGIYRSGELRMKSGLTLYLAPGAIIKGTGEVSDYPRGELGTQQIYLLDCQDVRIRGRGVIDGQGRALRFSTENSADSRTKLIRSLRATDCIVEGVILRDAGTWAIHLIESSDLQFDNYKLISNTILDDPGFPWELNTDGFDPDNSSRVIIENGFVSCSDDAIAVKLKYGTLSSMDDIQFRNNVVWTVKSALKIGTEVRDHKIANIVFENNEVVHADRGIVVYCYRGASIENPKWINNYFEFIGDNSKRMNMEIKIQDDGGKGYLNDVLIKDNTFERFSPNQSRLHGLDSIHVISGVTFDNLVIAGKKRMSPADAQISVNNHVRNISFR
;
A
#
# COMPACT_ATOMS: atom_id res chain seq x y z
N MET A 1 -14.92 49.98 46.28
CA MET A 1 -13.60 49.40 45.92
C MET A 1 -13.49 47.88 46.09
N THR A 2 -14.41 47.25 46.81
CA THR A 2 -14.37 45.78 47.10
C THR A 2 -14.78 44.90 45.92
N ASN A 3 -15.65 45.37 45.00
CA ASN A 3 -16.17 44.54 43.87
C ASN A 3 -15.22 44.43 42.66
N ILE A 4 -14.18 45.22 42.54
CA ILE A 4 -13.23 45.21 41.44
C ILE A 4 -12.15 44.15 41.67
N ILE A 5 -11.76 43.96 42.94
CA ILE A 5 -10.70 42.99 43.31
C ILE A 5 -11.20 41.56 43.19
N GLU A 6 -12.48 41.26 43.50
CA GLU A 6 -13.06 39.93 43.31
C GLU A 6 -13.23 39.57 41.84
N VAL A 7 -13.61 40.49 40.97
CA VAL A 7 -13.73 40.23 39.51
C VAL A 7 -12.38 39.97 38.87
N ILE A 8 -11.33 40.70 39.30
CA ILE A 8 -9.97 40.51 38.82
C ILE A 8 -9.42 39.15 39.30
N SER A 9 -9.69 38.74 40.53
CA SER A 9 -9.28 37.44 41.08
C SER A 9 -9.95 36.26 40.32
N ILE A 10 -11.25 36.38 39.96
CA ILE A 10 -11.97 35.36 39.20
C ILE A 10 -11.48 35.28 37.76
N LEU A 11 -11.15 36.40 37.13
CA LEU A 11 -10.55 36.43 35.78
C LEU A 11 -9.13 35.83 35.73
N ILE A 12 -8.30 36.11 36.74
CA ILE A 12 -6.95 35.53 36.85
C ILE A 12 -7.04 34.02 37.13
N PHE A 13 -8.00 33.55 37.94
CA PHE A 13 -8.19 32.11 38.18
C PHE A 13 -8.75 31.40 36.95
N ALA A 14 -9.65 32.03 36.18
CA ALA A 14 -10.14 31.49 34.90
C ALA A 14 -9.05 31.47 33.83
N PHE A 15 -8.17 32.46 33.75
CA PHE A 15 -7.02 32.45 32.84
C PHE A 15 -5.94 31.43 33.25
N LEU A 16 -5.71 31.21 34.53
CA LEU A 16 -4.82 30.13 35.01
C LEU A 16 -5.43 28.74 34.80
N GLN A 17 -6.75 28.58 34.86
CA GLN A 17 -7.39 27.30 34.51
C GLN A 17 -7.43 27.05 33.00
N LEU A 18 -7.58 28.08 32.16
CA LEU A 18 -7.44 27.95 30.71
C LEU A 18 -5.97 27.70 30.26
N ALA A 19 -5.01 28.27 30.95
CA ALA A 19 -3.60 28.02 30.70
C ALA A 19 -3.15 26.62 31.15
N CYS A 20 -3.84 26.01 32.14
CA CYS A 20 -3.55 24.64 32.59
C CYS A 20 -4.24 23.55 31.74
N ALA A 21 -5.18 23.91 30.83
CA ALA A 21 -5.83 22.98 29.94
C ALA A 21 -5.06 22.74 28.61
N CYS A 22 -3.98 23.46 28.40
CA CYS A 22 -3.00 23.18 27.36
C CYS A 22 -1.80 22.41 27.94
N GLN A 23 -2.07 21.32 28.68
CA GLN A 23 -1.04 20.28 28.81
C GLN A 23 -0.82 19.76 27.40
N ALA A 24 0.31 20.16 26.80
CA ALA A 24 0.85 19.48 25.64
C ALA A 24 0.76 17.97 25.95
N ALA A 25 -0.04 17.23 25.20
CA ALA A 25 -0.11 15.79 25.36
C ALA A 25 1.34 15.31 25.34
N GLN A 26 1.78 14.70 26.44
CA GLN A 26 3.16 14.26 26.55
C GLN A 26 3.43 13.35 25.36
N ALA A 27 4.41 13.69 24.53
CA ALA A 27 4.68 12.98 23.28
C ALA A 27 4.96 11.52 23.61
N GLY A 28 3.93 10.67 23.39
CA GLY A 28 4.00 9.25 23.64
C GLY A 28 4.53 8.54 22.40
N VAL A 29 5.57 7.73 22.53
CA VAL A 29 6.08 6.86 21.47
C VAL A 29 5.84 5.41 21.86
N THR A 30 5.25 4.65 20.95
CA THR A 30 5.03 3.19 21.10
C THR A 30 5.83 2.46 20.03
N PRO A 31 6.98 1.87 20.35
CA PRO A 31 7.71 1.02 19.43
C PRO A 31 6.91 -0.25 19.11
N TYR A 32 6.91 -0.69 17.87
CA TYR A 32 6.41 -2.00 17.48
C TYR A 32 7.59 -2.95 17.32
N PRO A 33 7.70 -3.97 18.18
CA PRO A 33 8.87 -4.85 18.23
C PRO A 33 8.91 -5.79 17.04
N ARG A 34 10.12 -6.25 16.70
CA ARG A 34 10.30 -7.42 15.84
C ARG A 34 9.71 -8.68 16.51
N ALA A 35 9.42 -9.68 15.69
CA ALA A 35 9.01 -10.97 16.23
C ALA A 35 10.12 -11.57 17.11
N PRO A 36 9.77 -12.20 18.25
CA PRO A 36 10.74 -13.01 19.00
C PRO A 36 11.38 -14.07 18.11
N GLY A 37 12.71 -14.12 18.11
CA GLY A 37 13.49 -15.02 17.24
C GLY A 37 13.88 -14.43 15.89
N ASP A 38 13.32 -13.28 15.49
CA ASP A 38 13.76 -12.56 14.30
C ASP A 38 15.09 -11.83 14.58
N GLN A 39 16.06 -11.99 13.69
CA GLN A 39 17.39 -11.43 13.90
C GLN A 39 17.45 -9.94 13.53
N PRO A 40 18.18 -9.10 14.30
CA PRO A 40 18.41 -7.73 13.90
C PRO A 40 19.25 -7.72 12.63
N ASN A 41 18.80 -6.99 11.62
CA ASN A 41 19.67 -6.71 10.50
C ASN A 41 20.59 -5.56 10.83
N LEU A 42 21.88 -5.83 10.79
CA LEU A 42 22.91 -4.85 11.07
C LEU A 42 23.26 -3.98 9.84
N ASP A 43 22.69 -4.24 8.66
CA ASP A 43 23.03 -3.51 7.43
C ASP A 43 22.21 -2.22 7.22
N PHE A 44 21.12 -2.06 7.94
CA PHE A 44 20.27 -0.88 7.90
C PHE A 44 20.59 0.13 9.03
N PRO A 45 20.22 1.41 8.85
CA PRO A 45 20.37 2.41 9.88
C PRO A 45 19.61 2.00 11.15
N SER A 46 20.11 2.41 12.32
CA SER A 46 19.31 2.39 13.53
C SER A 46 18.40 3.61 13.61
N VAL A 47 17.26 3.48 14.27
CA VAL A 47 16.26 4.54 14.40
C VAL A 47 15.96 4.79 15.87
N ARG A 48 15.86 6.06 16.26
CA ARG A 48 15.37 6.51 17.57
C ARG A 48 14.26 7.52 17.38
N VAL A 49 13.31 7.53 18.29
CA VAL A 49 12.23 8.51 18.32
C VAL A 49 12.13 9.04 19.75
N ASN A 50 12.40 10.33 19.95
CA ASN A 50 12.56 10.93 21.29
C ASN A 50 13.48 10.07 22.19
N ASP A 51 14.67 9.72 21.68
CA ASP A 51 15.66 8.84 22.32
C ASP A 51 15.22 7.38 22.56
N ILE A 52 13.97 7.01 22.26
CA ILE A 52 13.48 5.63 22.38
C ILE A 52 13.95 4.84 21.15
N PRO A 53 14.68 3.73 21.31
CA PRO A 53 15.11 2.91 20.18
C PRO A 53 13.91 2.22 19.53
N ILE A 54 13.89 2.22 18.19
CA ILE A 54 12.91 1.54 17.37
C ILE A 54 13.58 0.37 16.66
N ASP A 55 13.00 -0.80 16.74
CA ASP A 55 13.48 -1.95 15.99
C ASP A 55 13.45 -1.69 14.49
N THR A 56 14.55 -2.01 13.82
CA THR A 56 14.63 -1.99 12.36
C THR A 56 14.58 -3.41 11.83
N VAL A 57 13.80 -3.60 10.77
CA VAL A 57 13.60 -4.90 10.13
C VAL A 57 14.22 -4.84 8.74
N ASN A 58 15.01 -5.86 8.38
CA ASN A 58 15.36 -6.13 7.00
C ASN A 58 14.40 -7.17 6.44
N THR A 59 13.99 -6.96 5.20
CA THR A 59 13.27 -7.97 4.43
C THR A 59 14.25 -8.74 3.54
N ASP A 60 13.88 -9.95 3.14
CA ASP A 60 14.66 -10.74 2.16
C ASP A 60 14.73 -10.07 0.77
N MET A 61 14.09 -8.91 0.61
CA MET A 61 14.02 -8.12 -0.62
C MET A 61 15.02 -6.95 -0.65
N ASN A 62 16.00 -6.93 0.25
CA ASN A 62 16.97 -5.82 0.39
C ASN A 62 16.30 -4.45 0.59
N VAL A 63 15.27 -4.43 1.42
CA VAL A 63 14.51 -3.25 1.83
C VAL A 63 14.34 -3.29 3.34
N GLY A 64 14.61 -2.20 4.03
CA GLY A 64 14.45 -2.09 5.48
C GLY A 64 13.31 -1.18 5.87
N TYR A 65 12.80 -1.35 7.11
CA TYR A 65 11.84 -0.42 7.68
C TYR A 65 11.94 -0.32 9.20
N ALA A 66 11.45 0.80 9.74
CA ALA A 66 11.15 1.01 11.15
C ALA A 66 9.64 1.25 11.30
N HIS A 67 9.02 0.72 12.36
CA HIS A 67 7.59 0.86 12.62
C HIS A 67 7.31 1.24 14.07
N PHE A 68 6.57 2.31 14.27
CA PHE A 68 6.19 2.81 15.59
C PHE A 68 4.90 3.63 15.51
N ALA A 69 4.27 3.86 16.65
CA ALA A 69 3.20 4.84 16.77
C ALA A 69 3.60 5.99 17.70
N PHE A 70 2.94 7.14 17.56
CA PHE A 70 3.20 8.29 18.40
C PHE A 70 2.00 9.24 18.54
N LEU A 71 2.05 10.05 19.58
CA LEU A 71 1.16 11.17 19.82
C LEU A 71 1.96 12.44 20.03
N GLY A 72 1.43 13.57 19.58
CA GLY A 72 2.09 14.88 19.70
C GLY A 72 3.23 15.06 18.71
N MET A 73 4.21 15.86 19.06
CA MET A 73 5.41 16.11 18.24
C MET A 73 6.56 15.21 18.69
N VAL A 74 7.21 14.56 17.74
CA VAL A 74 8.36 13.70 18.00
C VAL A 74 9.54 14.07 17.11
N THR A 75 10.75 13.83 17.61
CA THR A 75 12.00 13.90 16.85
C THR A 75 12.41 12.49 16.46
N VAL A 76 12.57 12.25 15.17
CA VAL A 76 13.11 11.01 14.60
C VAL A 76 14.58 11.21 14.30
N GLU A 77 15.43 10.32 14.79
CA GLU A 77 16.83 10.25 14.48
C GLU A 77 17.16 8.93 13.79
N VAL A 78 17.79 9.01 12.63
CA VAL A 78 18.24 7.87 11.83
C VAL A 78 19.76 7.88 11.79
N ILE A 79 20.39 6.83 12.31
CA ILE A 79 21.85 6.75 12.45
C ILE A 79 22.37 5.70 11.47
N ALA A 80 23.04 6.16 10.42
CA ALA A 80 23.73 5.32 9.46
C ALA A 80 25.08 4.82 10.01
N ARG A 81 25.67 3.82 9.37
CA ARG A 81 27.02 3.34 9.72
C ARG A 81 28.13 4.31 9.29
N GLU A 82 27.90 5.00 8.19
CA GLU A 82 28.85 5.90 7.56
C GLU A 82 28.32 7.34 7.54
N THR A 83 29.20 8.29 7.31
CA THR A 83 28.82 9.70 7.13
C THR A 83 27.76 9.82 6.02
N ILE A 84 26.71 10.57 6.31
CA ILE A 84 25.65 10.89 5.38
C ILE A 84 26.09 12.03 4.47
N ASN A 85 26.41 11.71 3.22
CA ASN A 85 26.81 12.67 2.21
C ASN A 85 25.58 13.17 1.41
N THR A 86 24.65 12.27 1.15
CA THR A 86 23.41 12.57 0.44
C THR A 86 22.24 11.85 1.11
N PHE A 87 21.08 12.48 1.09
CA PHE A 87 19.84 11.84 1.52
C PHE A 87 18.66 12.41 0.76
N ASP A 88 17.59 11.63 0.68
CA ASP A 88 16.29 12.02 0.17
C ASP A 88 15.20 11.46 1.08
N LEU A 89 14.33 12.33 1.59
CA LEU A 89 13.22 11.99 2.48
C LEU A 89 11.91 12.33 1.80
N SER A 90 11.24 11.34 1.29
CA SER A 90 9.97 11.44 0.58
C SER A 90 8.80 10.90 1.41
N PRO A 91 7.56 11.40 1.18
CA PRO A 91 7.10 12.37 0.17
C PRO A 91 7.54 13.81 0.40
N HIS A 92 8.03 14.46 -0.66
CA HIS A 92 8.49 15.86 -0.62
C HIS A 92 7.35 16.82 -0.25
N ARG A 93 6.12 16.55 -0.72
CA ARG A 93 4.94 17.37 -0.40
C ARG A 93 4.63 17.45 1.10
N TYR A 94 5.15 16.54 1.92
CA TYR A 94 5.00 16.63 3.37
C TYR A 94 5.76 17.81 3.98
N GLY A 95 6.73 18.39 3.28
CA GLY A 95 7.50 19.54 3.74
C GLY A 95 8.32 19.25 5.03
N ILE A 96 8.76 18.01 5.23
CA ILE A 96 9.55 17.62 6.38
C ILE A 96 11.00 17.97 6.11
N TYR A 97 11.55 18.86 6.93
CA TYR A 97 12.95 19.27 6.84
C TYR A 97 13.82 18.35 7.69
N ALA A 98 14.73 17.64 7.05
CA ALA A 98 15.70 16.80 7.71
C ALA A 98 17.08 17.47 7.70
N THR A 99 17.88 17.22 8.74
CA THR A 99 19.25 17.73 8.88
C THR A 99 20.20 16.57 9.13
N ALA A 100 21.25 16.46 8.32
CA ALA A 100 22.33 15.50 8.53
C ALA A 100 23.50 16.14 9.29
N ASN A 101 24.02 15.42 10.29
CA ASN A 101 25.22 15.77 11.03
C ASN A 101 26.08 14.52 11.25
N GLY A 102 27.19 14.42 10.54
CA GLY A 102 28.01 13.22 10.52
C GLY A 102 27.25 12.03 9.94
N ASN A 103 27.00 11.02 10.74
CA ASN A 103 26.22 9.83 10.35
C ASN A 103 24.78 9.82 10.87
N ALA A 104 24.31 10.92 11.48
CA ALA A 104 22.95 11.04 11.98
C ALA A 104 22.11 11.98 11.11
N LEU A 105 20.89 11.57 10.80
CA LEU A 105 19.84 12.35 10.14
C LEU A 105 18.70 12.57 11.12
N SER A 106 18.29 13.82 11.34
CA SER A 106 17.22 14.17 12.28
C SER A 106 16.14 15.01 11.63
N PHE A 107 14.87 14.72 11.97
CA PHE A 107 13.69 15.47 11.53
C PHE A 107 12.55 15.35 12.54
N GLN A 108 11.54 16.20 12.41
CA GLN A 108 10.39 16.22 13.31
C GLN A 108 9.12 15.74 12.60
N LEU A 109 8.27 15.02 13.35
CA LEU A 109 6.92 14.63 12.93
C LEU A 109 5.89 15.16 13.93
N SER A 110 4.83 15.79 13.42
CA SER A 110 3.68 16.27 14.21
C SER A 110 2.38 15.47 13.92
N GLN A 111 2.42 14.56 12.94
CA GLN A 111 1.30 13.71 12.56
C GLN A 111 1.79 12.42 11.90
N PRO A 112 0.98 11.35 11.92
CA PRO A 112 1.34 10.07 11.31
C PRO A 112 1.76 10.21 9.84
N ARG A 113 2.84 9.50 9.47
CA ARG A 113 3.41 9.53 8.11
C ARG A 113 4.00 8.18 7.72
N LYS A 114 3.90 7.86 6.45
CA LYS A 114 4.65 6.78 5.82
C LYS A 114 5.66 7.41 4.87
N MET A 115 6.92 7.05 5.02
CA MET A 115 8.01 7.74 4.34
C MET A 115 9.00 6.77 3.71
N HIS A 116 9.58 7.20 2.62
CA HIS A 116 10.74 6.58 1.99
C HIS A 116 11.97 7.42 2.31
N LEU A 117 13.03 6.77 2.77
CA LEU A 117 14.31 7.39 3.05
C LEU A 117 15.41 6.71 2.23
N LYS A 118 16.12 7.51 1.45
CA LYS A 118 17.34 7.12 0.74
C LYS A 118 18.51 7.83 1.43
N ILE A 119 19.55 7.09 1.81
CA ILE A 119 20.80 7.62 2.36
C ILE A 119 21.95 7.07 1.54
N ASN A 120 22.78 7.90 0.95
CA ASN A 120 23.91 7.50 0.11
C ASN A 120 23.49 6.42 -0.89
N ASP A 121 24.28 5.35 -1.02
CA ASP A 121 23.96 4.17 -1.83
C ASP A 121 23.35 3.01 -1.02
N LEU A 122 22.93 3.27 0.23
CA LEU A 122 22.28 2.25 1.04
C LEU A 122 20.97 1.77 0.41
N PRO A 123 20.55 0.54 0.70
CA PRO A 123 19.24 0.05 0.30
C PRO A 123 18.10 0.95 0.79
N ARG A 124 16.93 0.85 0.14
CA ARG A 124 15.74 1.62 0.50
C ARG A 124 15.32 1.35 1.94
N PHE A 125 14.98 2.41 2.63
CA PHE A 125 14.51 2.34 4.00
C PHE A 125 13.17 3.06 4.15
N PHE A 126 12.23 2.44 4.84
CA PHE A 126 10.91 3.00 5.06
C PHE A 126 10.70 3.33 6.54
N ILE A 127 10.00 4.40 6.80
CA ILE A 127 9.62 4.80 8.15
C ILE A 127 8.09 4.83 8.21
N PHE A 128 7.53 3.95 9.02
CA PHE A 128 6.10 3.86 9.27
C PHE A 128 5.80 4.41 10.66
N ALA A 129 5.41 5.69 10.69
CA ALA A 129 5.04 6.41 11.89
C ALA A 129 3.50 6.51 11.92
N ASP A 130 2.88 5.63 12.69
CA ASP A 130 1.42 5.49 12.77
C ASP A 130 0.81 6.32 13.92
N ALA A 131 -0.51 6.49 13.90
CA ALA A 131 -1.28 6.79 15.09
C ALA A 131 -1.31 5.56 16.03
N PRO A 132 -1.44 5.76 17.34
CA PRO A 132 -1.71 4.65 18.26
C PRO A 132 -2.94 3.85 17.83
N GLU A 133 -2.87 2.54 18.03
CA GLU A 133 -4.00 1.66 17.72
C GLU A 133 -5.15 1.92 18.69
N GLU A 134 -6.36 2.06 18.16
CA GLU A 134 -7.55 2.25 18.96
C GLU A 134 -8.11 0.90 19.44
N ASN A 135 -8.28 0.77 20.75
CA ASN A 135 -8.89 -0.40 21.39
C ASN A 135 -8.35 -1.75 20.87
N PRO A 136 -7.03 -2.00 20.91
CA PRO A 136 -6.47 -3.30 20.52
C PRO A 136 -7.01 -4.40 21.44
N PRO A 137 -7.49 -5.53 20.88
CA PRO A 137 -8.00 -6.64 21.69
C PRO A 137 -6.88 -7.19 22.56
N GLN A 138 -7.24 -7.66 23.77
CA GLN A 138 -6.31 -8.21 24.73
C GLN A 138 -6.68 -9.67 25.08
N PRO A 139 -5.70 -10.56 25.24
CA PRO A 139 -5.95 -11.91 25.75
C PRO A 139 -6.76 -11.88 27.07
N GLY A 140 -7.75 -12.76 27.18
CA GLY A 140 -8.63 -12.85 28.34
C GLY A 140 -9.88 -11.96 28.30
N GLN A 141 -9.99 -11.07 27.32
CA GLN A 141 -11.25 -10.36 27.10
C GLN A 141 -12.32 -11.29 26.51
N PRO A 142 -13.60 -11.08 26.82
CA PRO A 142 -14.70 -11.83 26.22
C PRO A 142 -14.67 -11.76 24.68
N GLY A 143 -14.79 -12.92 24.01
CA GLY A 143 -14.76 -13.00 22.54
C GLY A 143 -13.34 -12.96 21.93
N VAL A 144 -12.29 -12.83 22.73
CA VAL A 144 -10.89 -12.89 22.27
C VAL A 144 -10.31 -14.27 22.58
N TYR A 145 -9.85 -14.94 21.54
CA TYR A 145 -9.31 -16.31 21.60
C TYR A 145 -7.82 -16.27 21.26
N ASP A 146 -6.99 -16.57 22.25
CA ASP A 146 -5.52 -16.57 22.07
C ASP A 146 -5.08 -17.84 21.33
N LEU A 147 -4.31 -17.67 20.25
CA LEU A 147 -3.82 -18.78 19.41
C LEU A 147 -3.02 -19.83 20.20
N ARG A 148 -2.33 -19.42 21.26
CA ARG A 148 -1.56 -20.34 22.14
C ARG A 148 -2.43 -21.39 22.83
N ASN A 149 -3.71 -21.09 23.05
CA ASN A 149 -4.64 -22.02 23.70
C ASN A 149 -5.12 -23.15 22.76
N TYR A 150 -4.68 -23.13 21.50
CA TYR A 150 -5.04 -24.09 20.45
C TYR A 150 -3.87 -24.96 19.99
N GLU A 151 -2.87 -25.13 20.86
CA GLU A 151 -1.67 -25.93 20.59
C GLU A 151 -0.86 -25.45 19.37
N VAL A 152 -1.01 -24.20 19.00
CA VAL A 152 -0.20 -23.53 17.97
C VAL A 152 1.01 -22.91 18.64
N SER A 153 2.19 -23.33 18.23
CA SER A 153 3.45 -22.82 18.76
C SER A 153 4.15 -21.88 17.78
N SER A 154 4.76 -20.83 18.31
CA SER A 154 5.69 -20.01 17.53
C SER A 154 6.96 -20.78 17.26
N SER A 155 7.28 -21.04 16.00
CA SER A 155 8.49 -21.77 15.59
C SER A 155 8.81 -21.53 14.12
N LEU A 156 10.10 -21.43 13.80
CA LEU A 156 10.60 -21.41 12.41
C LEU A 156 10.67 -22.82 11.80
N ASP A 157 10.69 -23.88 12.61
CA ASP A 157 10.96 -25.24 12.16
C ASP A 157 9.68 -26.05 11.90
N SER A 158 8.53 -25.61 12.41
CA SER A 158 7.28 -26.35 12.26
C SER A 158 6.20 -25.59 11.51
N ILE A 159 5.61 -26.27 10.52
CA ILE A 159 4.47 -25.77 9.77
C ILE A 159 3.18 -26.02 10.56
N GLN A 160 2.41 -24.97 10.80
CA GLN A 160 1.23 -24.99 11.66
C GLN A 160 -0.10 -24.84 10.89
N THR A 161 -0.09 -24.93 9.56
CA THR A 161 -1.23 -24.64 8.69
C THR A 161 -2.54 -25.26 9.18
N GLN A 162 -2.55 -26.57 9.42
CA GLN A 162 -3.77 -27.29 9.83
C GLN A 162 -4.28 -26.88 11.22
N LYS A 163 -3.37 -26.58 12.15
CA LYS A 163 -3.76 -26.14 13.51
C LYS A 163 -4.33 -24.73 13.47
N ILE A 164 -3.66 -23.83 12.76
CA ILE A 164 -4.13 -22.46 12.59
C ILE A 164 -5.47 -22.45 11.87
N GLN A 165 -5.65 -23.26 10.79
CA GLN A 165 -6.92 -23.35 10.09
C GLN A 165 -8.06 -23.84 10.98
N ARG A 166 -7.85 -24.90 11.77
CA ARG A 166 -8.87 -25.38 12.72
C ARG A 166 -9.23 -24.32 13.76
N THR A 167 -8.25 -23.54 14.20
CA THR A 167 -8.50 -22.43 15.13
C THR A 167 -9.32 -21.32 14.47
N ILE A 168 -9.01 -20.97 13.20
CA ILE A 168 -9.81 -20.05 12.40
C ILE A 168 -11.26 -20.52 12.30
N ASP A 169 -11.47 -21.81 11.98
CA ASP A 169 -12.81 -22.39 11.82
C ASP A 169 -13.61 -22.36 13.15
N ASP A 170 -12.97 -22.70 14.28
CA ASP A 170 -13.59 -22.68 15.60
C ASP A 170 -13.93 -21.26 16.08
N VAL A 171 -13.00 -20.31 15.92
CA VAL A 171 -13.21 -18.92 16.38
C VAL A 171 -14.23 -18.20 15.50
N ALA A 172 -14.21 -18.44 14.19
CA ALA A 172 -15.18 -17.87 13.27
C ALA A 172 -16.61 -18.35 13.56
N ALA A 173 -16.80 -19.63 13.90
CA ALA A 173 -18.11 -20.16 14.32
C ALA A 173 -18.69 -19.43 15.54
N LYS A 174 -17.84 -18.83 16.35
CA LYS A 174 -18.20 -18.00 17.52
C LYS A 174 -18.27 -16.51 17.20
N ARG A 175 -18.02 -16.11 15.95
CA ARG A 175 -17.86 -14.72 15.52
C ARG A 175 -16.85 -13.94 16.39
N GLY A 176 -15.75 -14.61 16.72
CA GLY A 176 -14.76 -14.15 17.68
C GLY A 176 -13.55 -13.46 17.06
N ILE A 177 -12.66 -13.01 17.93
CA ILE A 177 -11.36 -12.45 17.59
C ILE A 177 -10.30 -13.51 17.85
N LEU A 178 -9.64 -13.97 16.78
CA LEU A 178 -8.44 -14.80 16.90
C LEU A 178 -7.24 -13.88 17.12
N TYR A 179 -6.74 -13.87 18.35
CA TYR A 179 -5.56 -13.10 18.73
C TYR A 179 -4.29 -13.91 18.43
N VAL A 180 -3.46 -13.41 17.53
CA VAL A 180 -2.14 -13.97 17.21
C VAL A 180 -1.09 -13.22 18.01
N PRO A 181 -0.50 -13.83 19.06
CA PRO A 181 0.48 -13.17 19.91
C PRO A 181 1.84 -13.00 19.21
N PRO A 182 2.77 -12.17 19.78
CA PRO A 182 4.12 -12.04 19.25
C PRO A 182 4.80 -13.38 19.02
N GLY A 183 5.39 -13.58 17.85
CA GLY A 183 6.04 -14.83 17.44
C GLY A 183 5.94 -15.06 15.95
N ILE A 184 6.61 -16.12 15.47
CA ILE A 184 6.61 -16.50 14.05
C ILE A 184 5.82 -17.80 13.88
N TYR A 185 4.76 -17.76 13.07
CA TYR A 185 3.85 -18.86 12.80
C TYR A 185 3.91 -19.24 11.33
N ARG A 186 4.60 -20.33 11.00
CA ARG A 186 4.74 -20.79 9.62
C ARG A 186 3.47 -21.48 9.13
N SER A 187 2.99 -21.05 7.97
CA SER A 187 1.75 -21.58 7.41
C SER A 187 1.75 -21.52 5.87
N GLY A 188 1.19 -22.54 5.24
CA GLY A 188 0.72 -22.46 3.86
C GLY A 188 -0.58 -21.66 3.75
N GLU A 189 -1.50 -22.08 2.86
CA GLU A 189 -2.78 -21.41 2.66
C GLU A 189 -3.66 -21.42 3.92
N LEU A 190 -4.18 -20.24 4.29
CA LEU A 190 -5.19 -20.07 5.32
C LEU A 190 -6.47 -19.48 4.71
N ARG A 191 -7.59 -20.16 4.91
CA ARG A 191 -8.92 -19.72 4.44
C ARG A 191 -9.66 -19.00 5.55
N MET A 192 -9.93 -17.72 5.33
CA MET A 192 -10.72 -16.92 6.26
C MET A 192 -12.19 -17.36 6.21
N LYS A 193 -12.89 -17.18 7.32
CA LYS A 193 -14.30 -17.55 7.49
C LYS A 193 -15.13 -16.35 7.88
N SER A 194 -16.38 -16.33 7.47
CA SER A 194 -17.32 -15.24 7.78
C SER A 194 -17.43 -14.96 9.29
N GLY A 195 -17.41 -13.69 9.65
CA GLY A 195 -17.52 -13.25 11.04
C GLY A 195 -16.22 -13.32 11.84
N LEU A 196 -15.10 -13.69 11.22
CA LEU A 196 -13.81 -13.76 11.91
C LEU A 196 -13.14 -12.39 11.97
N THR A 197 -12.61 -12.04 13.14
CA THR A 197 -11.52 -11.05 13.25
C THR A 197 -10.20 -11.78 13.50
N LEU A 198 -9.26 -11.70 12.56
CA LEU A 198 -7.87 -12.12 12.75
C LEU A 198 -7.07 -10.90 13.21
N TYR A 199 -6.63 -10.91 14.47
CA TYR A 199 -5.82 -9.83 15.03
C TYR A 199 -4.37 -10.26 15.20
N LEU A 200 -3.47 -9.55 14.54
CA LEU A 200 -2.02 -9.76 14.60
C LEU A 200 -1.40 -8.74 15.56
N ALA A 201 -1.01 -9.18 16.75
CA ALA A 201 -0.36 -8.31 17.71
C ALA A 201 0.98 -7.77 17.17
N PRO A 202 1.47 -6.61 17.66
CA PRO A 202 2.83 -6.17 17.36
C PRO A 202 3.85 -7.27 17.63
N GLY A 203 4.74 -7.58 16.69
CA GLY A 203 5.70 -8.68 16.79
C GLY A 203 5.14 -10.06 16.41
N ALA A 204 3.89 -10.18 15.97
CA ALA A 204 3.35 -11.41 15.38
C ALA A 204 3.63 -11.47 13.87
N ILE A 205 4.05 -12.63 13.38
CA ILE A 205 4.23 -12.90 11.96
C ILE A 205 3.53 -14.20 11.57
N ILE A 206 2.57 -14.12 10.65
CA ILE A 206 2.14 -15.29 9.87
C ILE A 206 3.07 -15.36 8.66
N LYS A 207 3.95 -16.37 8.66
CA LYS A 207 5.02 -16.53 7.68
C LYS A 207 4.70 -17.69 6.74
N GLY A 208 4.75 -17.44 5.44
CA GLY A 208 4.67 -18.46 4.42
C GLY A 208 5.74 -19.54 4.58
N THR A 209 5.51 -20.70 4.03
CA THR A 209 6.47 -21.81 4.12
C THR A 209 7.63 -21.67 3.15
N GLY A 210 7.40 -21.00 2.01
CA GLY A 210 8.35 -20.95 0.89
C GLY A 210 8.31 -22.21 0.01
N GLU A 211 7.49 -23.19 0.33
CA GLU A 211 7.33 -24.46 -0.40
C GLU A 211 6.05 -24.45 -1.22
N VAL A 212 6.12 -24.66 -2.52
CA VAL A 212 4.97 -24.60 -3.45
C VAL A 212 3.88 -25.61 -3.10
N SER A 213 4.28 -26.80 -2.64
CA SER A 213 3.37 -27.90 -2.26
C SER A 213 2.44 -27.59 -1.08
N ASP A 214 2.77 -26.57 -0.27
CA ASP A 214 1.96 -26.16 0.89
C ASP A 214 0.80 -25.22 0.51
N TYR A 215 0.68 -24.89 -0.77
CA TYR A 215 -0.36 -24.01 -1.30
C TYR A 215 -1.24 -24.76 -2.32
N PRO A 216 -2.43 -25.23 -1.92
CA PRO A 216 -3.33 -25.95 -2.81
C PRO A 216 -3.68 -25.12 -4.05
N ARG A 217 -3.51 -25.70 -5.23
CA ARG A 217 -3.85 -25.04 -6.48
C ARG A 217 -5.37 -25.09 -6.72
N GLY A 218 -6.01 -23.90 -6.69
CA GLY A 218 -7.36 -23.68 -7.20
C GLY A 218 -7.37 -23.33 -8.70
N GLU A 219 -8.56 -23.13 -9.27
CA GLU A 219 -8.72 -22.69 -10.67
C GLU A 219 -7.96 -21.40 -10.99
N LEU A 220 -7.83 -20.52 -10.03
CA LEU A 220 -7.20 -19.21 -10.17
C LEU A 220 -5.73 -19.18 -9.66
N GLY A 221 -5.14 -20.34 -9.34
CA GLY A 221 -3.80 -20.48 -8.80
C GLY A 221 -3.75 -20.53 -7.28
N THR A 222 -2.61 -20.17 -6.68
CA THR A 222 -2.30 -20.32 -5.26
C THR A 222 -2.32 -18.98 -4.50
N GLN A 223 -2.57 -19.01 -3.20
CA GLN A 223 -2.58 -17.86 -2.29
C GLN A 223 -2.20 -18.26 -0.86
N GLN A 224 -1.73 -17.31 -0.07
CA GLN A 224 -1.47 -17.54 1.36
C GLN A 224 -2.71 -17.27 2.21
N ILE A 225 -3.34 -16.11 2.04
CA ILE A 225 -4.60 -15.75 2.72
C ILE A 225 -5.72 -15.77 1.69
N TYR A 226 -6.75 -16.55 1.95
CA TYR A 226 -7.87 -16.69 1.03
C TYR A 226 -9.20 -16.27 1.66
N LEU A 227 -9.79 -15.23 1.09
CA LEU A 227 -11.14 -14.74 1.39
C LEU A 227 -12.09 -15.33 0.33
N LEU A 228 -12.54 -16.58 0.54
CA LEU A 228 -13.37 -17.31 -0.41
C LEU A 228 -14.82 -17.39 0.09
N ASP A 229 -15.77 -16.88 -0.70
CA ASP A 229 -17.21 -16.96 -0.40
C ASP A 229 -17.54 -16.56 1.04
N CYS A 230 -16.92 -15.49 1.53
CA CYS A 230 -17.01 -15.06 2.93
C CYS A 230 -17.45 -13.62 3.08
N GLN A 231 -17.96 -13.28 4.26
CA GLN A 231 -18.41 -11.94 4.59
C GLN A 231 -18.05 -11.56 6.02
N ASP A 232 -17.97 -10.25 6.30
CA ASP A 232 -17.69 -9.72 7.66
C ASP A 232 -16.40 -10.31 8.23
N VAL A 233 -15.31 -10.22 7.45
CA VAL A 233 -13.98 -10.65 7.87
C VAL A 233 -13.12 -9.41 8.15
N ARG A 234 -12.42 -9.43 9.28
CA ARG A 234 -11.46 -8.37 9.65
C ARG A 234 -10.08 -9.00 9.83
N ILE A 235 -9.07 -8.43 9.16
CA ILE A 235 -7.65 -8.74 9.40
C ILE A 235 -7.02 -7.43 9.89
N ARG A 236 -6.64 -7.38 11.16
CA ARG A 236 -6.18 -6.12 11.75
C ARG A 236 -5.02 -6.30 12.73
N GLY A 237 -4.41 -5.19 13.13
CA GLY A 237 -3.33 -5.15 14.11
C GLY A 237 -2.06 -4.49 13.57
N ARG A 238 -0.94 -4.77 14.22
CA ARG A 238 0.38 -4.20 13.85
C ARG A 238 1.43 -5.29 13.58
N GLY A 239 0.97 -6.53 13.41
CA GLY A 239 1.80 -7.66 12.99
C GLY A 239 1.99 -7.73 11.48
N VAL A 240 2.53 -8.86 11.04
CA VAL A 240 3.01 -9.06 9.67
C VAL A 240 2.38 -10.31 9.05
N ILE A 241 2.00 -10.22 7.78
CA ILE A 241 1.76 -11.37 6.90
C ILE A 241 2.91 -11.37 5.88
N ASP A 242 3.70 -12.43 5.88
CA ASP A 242 4.90 -12.61 5.07
C ASP A 242 4.71 -13.78 4.12
N GLY A 243 4.71 -13.52 2.81
CA GLY A 243 4.41 -14.52 1.78
C GLY A 243 5.55 -15.47 1.44
N GLN A 244 6.79 -15.14 1.86
CA GLN A 244 7.99 -15.88 1.43
C GLN A 244 8.08 -16.01 -0.11
N GLY A 245 7.62 -14.97 -0.80
CA GLY A 245 7.52 -14.96 -2.26
C GLY A 245 8.85 -15.12 -2.95
N ARG A 246 9.93 -14.58 -2.37
CA ARG A 246 11.29 -14.80 -2.90
C ARG A 246 11.66 -16.28 -2.89
N ALA A 247 11.44 -16.98 -1.78
CA ALA A 247 11.72 -18.43 -1.70
C ALA A 247 10.88 -19.21 -2.72
N LEU A 248 9.58 -18.91 -2.83
CA LEU A 248 8.69 -19.52 -3.82
C LEU A 248 9.17 -19.31 -5.26
N ARG A 249 9.59 -18.09 -5.61
CA ARG A 249 10.08 -17.77 -6.97
C ARG A 249 11.40 -18.45 -7.33
N PHE A 250 12.25 -18.69 -6.34
CA PHE A 250 13.51 -19.42 -6.53
C PHE A 250 13.39 -20.94 -6.34
N SER A 251 12.20 -21.46 -6.04
CA SER A 251 11.96 -22.90 -5.96
C SER A 251 12.31 -23.57 -7.28
N THR A 252 12.93 -24.74 -7.19
CA THR A 252 13.24 -25.58 -8.35
C THR A 252 12.00 -26.10 -9.08
N GLU A 253 10.84 -26.06 -8.42
CA GLU A 253 9.51 -26.35 -9.00
C GLU A 253 8.96 -25.21 -9.84
N ASN A 254 9.81 -24.44 -10.46
CA ASN A 254 9.53 -23.22 -11.21
C ASN A 254 8.34 -23.34 -12.18
N SER A 255 7.14 -23.32 -11.64
CA SER A 255 5.87 -23.50 -12.32
C SER A 255 4.96 -22.29 -12.10
N ALA A 256 3.83 -22.26 -12.80
CA ALA A 256 2.78 -21.25 -12.53
C ALA A 256 2.33 -21.26 -11.05
N ASP A 257 2.55 -22.34 -10.32
CA ASP A 257 2.18 -22.54 -8.92
C ASP A 257 3.11 -21.80 -7.94
N SER A 258 4.35 -21.53 -8.31
CA SER A 258 5.26 -20.69 -7.52
C SER A 258 4.83 -19.22 -7.43
N ARG A 259 3.83 -18.83 -8.22
CA ARG A 259 3.26 -17.47 -8.28
C ARG A 259 2.13 -17.27 -7.28
N THR A 260 2.41 -17.52 -6.00
CA THR A 260 1.46 -17.44 -4.90
C THR A 260 1.12 -15.98 -4.55
N LYS A 261 -0.17 -15.64 -4.51
CA LYS A 261 -0.67 -14.34 -4.03
C LYS A 261 -0.56 -14.27 -2.52
N LEU A 262 -0.33 -13.07 -1.99
CA LEU A 262 -0.32 -12.87 -0.55
C LEU A 262 -1.75 -12.90 0.03
N ILE A 263 -2.65 -12.10 -0.55
CA ILE A 263 -4.09 -12.13 -0.23
C ILE A 263 -4.87 -12.26 -1.53
N ARG A 264 -5.81 -13.19 -1.57
CA ARG A 264 -6.82 -13.26 -2.62
C ARG A 264 -8.21 -13.22 -2.02
N SER A 265 -9.09 -12.43 -2.62
CA SER A 265 -10.54 -12.55 -2.41
C SER A 265 -11.21 -13.13 -3.65
N LEU A 266 -12.24 -13.95 -3.43
CA LEU A 266 -13.12 -14.44 -4.47
C LEU A 266 -14.54 -14.48 -3.90
N ARG A 267 -15.43 -13.64 -4.42
CA ARG A 267 -16.82 -13.47 -3.94
C ARG A 267 -16.89 -13.20 -2.44
N ALA A 268 -15.95 -12.37 -1.95
CA ALA A 268 -15.94 -11.87 -0.58
C ALA A 268 -16.68 -10.53 -0.50
N THR A 269 -17.33 -10.27 0.61
CA THR A 269 -18.04 -8.99 0.84
C THR A 269 -17.87 -8.52 2.28
N ASP A 270 -17.90 -7.19 2.49
CA ASP A 270 -17.74 -6.57 3.80
C ASP A 270 -16.47 -7.06 4.54
N CYS A 271 -15.32 -6.95 3.91
CA CYS A 271 -14.04 -7.35 4.53
C CYS A 271 -13.10 -6.15 4.69
N ILE A 272 -12.40 -6.11 5.82
CA ILE A 272 -11.45 -5.04 6.15
C ILE A 272 -10.07 -5.62 6.46
N VAL A 273 -9.04 -5.00 5.89
CA VAL A 273 -7.62 -5.22 6.24
C VAL A 273 -7.04 -3.92 6.75
N GLU A 274 -6.63 -3.88 8.03
CA GLU A 274 -6.23 -2.63 8.70
C GLU A 274 -4.91 -2.77 9.47
N GLY A 275 -3.99 -1.84 9.23
CA GLY A 275 -2.81 -1.60 10.07
C GLY A 275 -1.65 -2.56 9.87
N VAL A 276 -1.88 -3.74 9.33
CA VAL A 276 -0.88 -4.81 9.16
C VAL A 276 0.18 -4.49 8.11
N ILE A 277 1.33 -5.12 8.27
CA ILE A 277 2.38 -5.13 7.25
C ILE A 277 2.21 -6.40 6.40
N LEU A 278 2.15 -6.20 5.09
CA LEU A 278 2.01 -7.23 4.07
C LEU A 278 3.30 -7.27 3.27
N ARG A 279 4.01 -8.38 3.23
CA ARG A 279 5.31 -8.41 2.56
C ARG A 279 5.59 -9.70 1.79
N ASP A 280 6.45 -9.57 0.78
CA ASP A 280 7.04 -10.64 -0.02
C ASP A 280 6.01 -11.59 -0.64
N ALA A 281 5.18 -11.07 -1.54
CA ALA A 281 4.28 -11.87 -2.36
C ALA A 281 5.03 -12.66 -3.45
N GLY A 282 4.55 -13.85 -3.78
CA GLY A 282 5.09 -14.65 -4.88
C GLY A 282 4.77 -14.09 -6.28
N THR A 283 3.74 -13.27 -6.39
CA THR A 283 3.29 -12.56 -7.61
C THR A 283 2.42 -11.36 -7.20
N TRP A 284 1.33 -11.04 -7.90
CA TRP A 284 0.35 -10.03 -7.49
C TRP A 284 0.03 -10.16 -6.00
N ALA A 285 0.30 -9.10 -5.23
CA ALA A 285 0.21 -9.23 -3.79
C ALA A 285 -1.25 -9.36 -3.32
N ILE A 286 -2.12 -8.45 -3.77
CA ILE A 286 -3.53 -8.39 -3.36
C ILE A 286 -4.41 -8.51 -4.61
N HIS A 287 -5.06 -9.65 -4.80
CA HIS A 287 -5.92 -9.93 -5.96
C HIS A 287 -7.38 -10.09 -5.52
N LEU A 288 -8.23 -9.16 -5.93
CA LEU A 288 -9.62 -9.07 -5.51
C LEU A 288 -10.55 -9.42 -6.68
N ILE A 289 -11.23 -10.56 -6.61
CA ILE A 289 -12.05 -11.09 -7.72
C ILE A 289 -13.51 -11.18 -7.32
N GLU A 290 -14.42 -10.63 -8.14
CA GLU A 290 -15.89 -10.67 -7.93
C GLU A 290 -16.31 -10.33 -6.49
N SER A 291 -15.57 -9.44 -5.85
CA SER A 291 -15.74 -9.09 -4.45
C SER A 291 -16.24 -7.65 -4.31
N SER A 292 -16.89 -7.35 -3.20
CA SER A 292 -17.43 -6.01 -2.98
C SER A 292 -17.36 -5.57 -1.52
N ASP A 293 -17.45 -4.26 -1.30
CA ASP A 293 -17.44 -3.66 0.03
C ASP A 293 -16.16 -4.05 0.80
N LEU A 294 -15.00 -3.93 0.12
CA LEU A 294 -13.69 -4.23 0.69
C LEU A 294 -12.96 -2.94 1.06
N GLN A 295 -12.31 -2.95 2.21
CA GLN A 295 -11.48 -1.83 2.66
C GLN A 295 -10.08 -2.30 3.07
N PHE A 296 -9.07 -1.60 2.57
CA PHE A 296 -7.68 -1.71 3.01
C PHE A 296 -7.27 -0.35 3.57
N ASP A 297 -7.05 -0.28 4.88
CA ASP A 297 -6.73 0.97 5.57
C ASP A 297 -5.43 0.86 6.36
N ASN A 298 -4.61 1.91 6.32
CA ASN A 298 -3.36 2.01 7.07
C ASN A 298 -2.41 0.81 6.89
N TYR A 299 -2.52 0.08 5.80
CA TYR A 299 -1.66 -1.06 5.47
C TYR A 299 -0.26 -0.61 5.03
N LYS A 300 0.71 -1.53 5.09
CA LYS A 300 2.07 -1.33 4.55
C LYS A 300 2.42 -2.54 3.69
N LEU A 301 2.35 -2.36 2.38
CA LEU A 301 2.67 -3.41 1.41
C LEU A 301 4.10 -3.24 0.89
N ILE A 302 4.94 -4.26 1.11
CA ILE A 302 6.32 -4.34 0.63
C ILE A 302 6.47 -5.63 -0.16
N SER A 303 6.44 -5.54 -1.48
CA SER A 303 6.58 -6.69 -2.38
C SER A 303 7.55 -6.39 -3.52
N ASN A 304 8.75 -6.00 -3.13
CA ASN A 304 9.82 -5.71 -4.07
C ASN A 304 10.59 -6.99 -4.41
N THR A 305 11.13 -6.99 -5.61
CA THR A 305 12.15 -7.96 -5.99
C THR A 305 13.50 -7.25 -6.07
N ILE A 306 14.57 -7.98 -5.87
CA ILE A 306 15.91 -7.46 -6.10
C ILE A 306 16.12 -7.48 -7.62
N LEU A 307 16.07 -6.31 -8.26
CA LEU A 307 16.14 -6.16 -9.72
C LEU A 307 17.46 -6.70 -10.30
N ASP A 308 18.50 -6.73 -9.48
CA ASP A 308 19.86 -7.14 -9.86
C ASP A 308 20.24 -8.52 -9.28
N ASP A 309 19.26 -9.33 -8.84
CA ASP A 309 19.54 -10.67 -8.31
C ASP A 309 19.96 -11.59 -9.47
N PRO A 310 21.24 -12.00 -9.57
CA PRO A 310 21.72 -12.80 -10.68
C PRO A 310 21.04 -14.18 -10.66
N GLY A 311 20.32 -14.50 -11.71
CA GLY A 311 19.57 -15.74 -11.84
C GLY A 311 18.05 -15.60 -11.66
N PHE A 312 17.55 -14.39 -11.48
CA PHE A 312 16.10 -14.15 -11.45
C PHE A 312 15.52 -14.26 -12.87
N PRO A 313 14.78 -15.31 -13.23
CA PRO A 313 14.46 -15.62 -14.63
C PRO A 313 13.21 -14.90 -15.17
N TRP A 314 12.51 -14.04 -14.39
CA TRP A 314 11.15 -13.61 -14.72
C TRP A 314 10.91 -12.13 -14.61
N GLU A 315 10.07 -11.59 -15.49
CA GLU A 315 9.33 -10.36 -15.23
C GLU A 315 8.44 -10.58 -13.97
N LEU A 316 8.49 -9.65 -13.09
CA LEU A 316 8.28 -9.93 -11.68
C LEU A 316 6.84 -9.90 -11.23
N ASN A 317 5.89 -9.37 -12.02
CA ASN A 317 4.46 -9.29 -11.72
C ASN A 317 4.14 -9.25 -10.20
N THR A 318 4.90 -8.45 -9.43
CA THR A 318 4.62 -8.22 -8.02
C THR A 318 3.80 -6.96 -7.86
N ASP A 319 2.68 -6.91 -8.58
CA ASP A 319 1.69 -5.84 -8.50
C ASP A 319 1.21 -5.70 -7.03
N GLY A 320 0.92 -4.47 -6.62
CA GLY A 320 0.43 -4.21 -5.27
C GLY A 320 -1.03 -4.65 -5.11
N PHE A 321 -1.92 -3.99 -5.83
CA PHE A 321 -3.36 -4.27 -5.78
C PHE A 321 -3.93 -4.48 -7.17
N ASP A 322 -4.68 -5.57 -7.33
CA ASP A 322 -5.41 -5.91 -8.54
C ASP A 322 -6.91 -6.10 -8.22
N PRO A 323 -7.68 -4.99 -8.09
CA PRO A 323 -9.13 -5.10 -8.11
C PRO A 323 -9.56 -5.63 -9.48
N ASP A 324 -10.12 -6.84 -9.53
CA ASP A 324 -10.46 -7.57 -10.75
C ASP A 324 -11.94 -7.94 -10.72
N ASN A 325 -12.74 -7.30 -11.56
CA ASN A 325 -14.17 -7.51 -11.60
C ASN A 325 -14.88 -7.36 -10.23
N SER A 326 -14.38 -6.42 -9.42
CA SER A 326 -14.86 -6.13 -8.07
C SER A 326 -15.41 -4.70 -7.99
N SER A 327 -16.24 -4.40 -7.01
CA SER A 327 -16.86 -3.06 -6.86
C SER A 327 -16.91 -2.60 -5.42
N ARG A 328 -16.99 -1.28 -5.20
CA ARG A 328 -16.96 -0.65 -3.87
C ARG A 328 -15.75 -1.09 -3.05
N VAL A 329 -14.57 -0.88 -3.62
CA VAL A 329 -13.28 -1.19 -2.98
C VAL A 329 -12.58 0.12 -2.62
N ILE A 330 -12.19 0.26 -1.36
CA ILE A 330 -11.45 1.41 -0.83
C ILE A 330 -10.08 0.94 -0.39
N ILE A 331 -9.03 1.56 -0.93
CA ILE A 331 -7.63 1.28 -0.60
C ILE A 331 -6.99 2.61 -0.19
N GLU A 332 -6.77 2.80 1.12
CA GLU A 332 -6.45 4.12 1.62
C GLU A 332 -5.43 4.16 2.75
N ASN A 333 -4.86 5.37 2.96
CA ASN A 333 -3.96 5.70 4.07
C ASN A 333 -2.77 4.73 4.19
N GLY A 334 -2.41 4.07 3.10
CA GLY A 334 -1.45 2.99 3.07
C GLY A 334 -0.09 3.38 2.48
N PHE A 335 0.76 2.36 2.42
CA PHE A 335 2.06 2.41 1.75
C PHE A 335 2.18 1.22 0.81
N VAL A 336 2.58 1.46 -0.43
CA VAL A 336 2.84 0.42 -1.43
C VAL A 336 4.27 0.57 -1.93
N SER A 337 5.08 -0.47 -1.75
CA SER A 337 6.35 -0.63 -2.44
C SER A 337 6.39 -1.98 -3.15
N CYS A 338 6.45 -1.96 -4.47
CA CYS A 338 6.40 -3.16 -5.30
C CYS A 338 7.29 -3.04 -6.55
N SER A 339 7.48 -4.15 -7.27
CA SER A 339 8.31 -4.16 -8.48
C SER A 339 7.51 -4.33 -9.77
N ASP A 340 6.18 -4.21 -9.68
CA ASP A 340 5.28 -4.07 -10.84
C ASP A 340 4.25 -2.96 -10.55
N ASP A 341 3.07 -2.95 -11.17
CA ASP A 341 2.07 -1.90 -11.00
C ASP A 341 1.61 -1.76 -9.52
N ALA A 342 1.57 -0.55 -8.98
CA ALA A 342 1.18 -0.37 -7.58
C ALA A 342 -0.31 -0.63 -7.36
N ILE A 343 -1.15 -0.18 -8.29
CA ILE A 343 -2.53 -0.60 -8.45
C ILE A 343 -2.85 -0.75 -9.93
N ALA A 344 -3.47 -1.87 -10.29
CA ALA A 344 -3.96 -2.12 -11.64
C ALA A 344 -5.41 -2.61 -11.58
N VAL A 345 -6.36 -1.73 -11.94
CA VAL A 345 -7.78 -2.07 -12.04
C VAL A 345 -8.00 -2.95 -13.26
N LYS A 346 -8.52 -4.16 -13.08
CA LYS A 346 -8.60 -5.21 -14.11
C LYS A 346 -10.00 -5.76 -14.28
N LEU A 347 -10.28 -6.31 -15.47
CA LEU A 347 -11.41 -7.18 -15.80
C LEU A 347 -10.86 -8.44 -16.49
N LYS A 348 -10.07 -9.22 -15.78
CA LYS A 348 -9.44 -10.44 -16.32
C LYS A 348 -10.19 -11.70 -15.98
N TYR A 349 -10.58 -11.81 -14.74
CA TYR A 349 -11.32 -12.95 -14.19
C TYR A 349 -12.73 -12.53 -13.78
N GLY A 350 -13.57 -13.52 -13.44
CA GLY A 350 -14.94 -13.28 -13.01
C GLY A 350 -15.95 -13.21 -14.17
N THR A 351 -17.21 -13.10 -13.82
CA THR A 351 -18.37 -13.20 -14.73
C THR A 351 -19.27 -11.97 -14.69
N LEU A 352 -19.02 -11.02 -13.77
CA LEU A 352 -19.82 -9.80 -13.66
C LEU A 352 -19.61 -8.91 -14.89
N SER A 353 -20.71 -8.34 -15.41
CA SER A 353 -20.71 -7.49 -16.60
C SER A 353 -20.25 -6.06 -16.35
N SER A 354 -20.00 -5.68 -15.10
CA SER A 354 -19.56 -4.34 -14.75
C SER A 354 -18.72 -4.33 -13.48
N MET A 355 -17.88 -3.31 -13.38
CA MET A 355 -17.08 -2.96 -12.22
C MET A 355 -17.28 -1.48 -11.93
N ASP A 356 -17.46 -1.13 -10.67
CA ASP A 356 -17.81 0.23 -10.27
C ASP A 356 -17.24 0.59 -8.90
N ASP A 357 -16.90 1.87 -8.71
CA ASP A 357 -16.48 2.47 -7.44
C ASP A 357 -15.24 1.79 -6.83
N ILE A 358 -14.09 2.02 -7.44
CA ILE A 358 -12.77 1.69 -6.88
C ILE A 358 -12.08 2.99 -6.50
N GLN A 359 -11.68 3.13 -5.25
CA GLN A 359 -11.01 4.28 -4.69
C GLN A 359 -9.62 3.92 -4.16
N PHE A 360 -8.60 4.56 -4.69
CA PHE A 360 -7.22 4.45 -4.20
C PHE A 360 -6.77 5.84 -3.76
N ARG A 361 -6.70 6.09 -2.44
CA ARG A 361 -6.53 7.44 -1.92
C ARG A 361 -5.61 7.54 -0.70
N ASN A 362 -4.93 8.68 -0.57
CA ASN A 362 -4.04 9.00 0.56
C ASN A 362 -2.91 7.96 0.73
N ASN A 363 -2.44 7.33 -0.34
CA ASN A 363 -1.39 6.32 -0.28
C ASN A 363 -0.04 6.90 -0.68
N VAL A 364 1.02 6.35 -0.10
CA VAL A 364 2.40 6.56 -0.55
C VAL A 364 2.81 5.40 -1.45
N VAL A 365 3.32 5.71 -2.63
CA VAL A 365 3.60 4.72 -3.68
C VAL A 365 5.05 4.80 -4.14
N TRP A 366 5.71 3.65 -4.12
CA TRP A 366 7.00 3.41 -4.77
C TRP A 366 6.89 2.18 -5.68
N THR A 367 7.13 2.31 -6.97
CA THR A 367 7.14 1.17 -7.90
C THR A 367 8.12 1.39 -9.06
N VAL A 368 8.48 0.30 -9.76
CA VAL A 368 9.28 0.36 -11.01
C VAL A 368 8.42 0.18 -12.27
N LYS A 369 7.09 0.19 -12.13
CA LYS A 369 6.14 0.14 -13.25
C LYS A 369 5.13 1.28 -13.14
N SER A 370 3.84 1.01 -13.22
CA SER A 370 2.83 2.06 -13.20
C SER A 370 2.32 2.33 -11.77
N ALA A 371 2.18 3.60 -11.42
CA ALA A 371 1.67 3.96 -10.11
C ALA A 371 0.14 3.82 -10.02
N LEU A 372 -0.60 4.53 -10.88
CA LEU A 372 -2.06 4.66 -10.83
C LEU A 372 -2.66 4.22 -12.17
N LYS A 373 -3.06 2.94 -12.26
CA LYS A 373 -3.36 2.29 -13.54
C LYS A 373 -4.75 1.68 -13.62
N ILE A 374 -5.37 1.80 -14.79
CA ILE A 374 -6.52 1.01 -15.25
C ILE A 374 -6.04 0.15 -16.42
N GLY A 375 -6.23 -1.16 -16.35
CA GLY A 375 -5.75 -2.14 -17.33
C GLY A 375 -4.48 -2.85 -16.83
N THR A 376 -3.90 -3.71 -17.60
CA THR A 376 -3.99 -3.99 -19.06
C THR A 376 -5.18 -4.88 -19.43
N GLU A 377 -5.50 -5.88 -18.62
CA GLU A 377 -6.51 -6.88 -18.89
C GLU A 377 -7.90 -6.34 -18.54
N VAL A 378 -8.52 -5.63 -19.48
CA VAL A 378 -9.87 -5.07 -19.34
C VAL A 378 -10.75 -5.52 -20.50
N ARG A 379 -11.51 -6.59 -20.26
CA ARG A 379 -12.38 -7.23 -21.24
C ARG A 379 -13.60 -6.37 -21.59
N ASP A 380 -14.38 -6.81 -22.56
CA ASP A 380 -15.62 -6.19 -23.07
C ASP A 380 -16.71 -6.13 -22.00
N HIS A 381 -16.50 -5.26 -21.02
CA HIS A 381 -17.45 -4.94 -19.97
C HIS A 381 -17.27 -3.47 -19.55
N LYS A 382 -18.17 -2.99 -18.70
CA LYS A 382 -18.13 -1.63 -18.21
C LYS A 382 -17.26 -1.49 -16.96
N ILE A 383 -16.39 -0.47 -16.97
CA ILE A 383 -15.64 0.02 -15.80
C ILE A 383 -16.06 1.48 -15.57
N ALA A 384 -16.51 1.83 -14.36
CA ALA A 384 -16.92 3.19 -14.05
C ALA A 384 -16.42 3.66 -12.68
N ASN A 385 -16.35 4.99 -12.50
CA ASN A 385 -16.09 5.64 -11.23
C ASN A 385 -14.82 5.16 -10.51
N ILE A 386 -13.72 5.03 -11.24
CA ILE A 386 -12.41 4.73 -10.66
C ILE A 386 -11.76 6.05 -10.22
N VAL A 387 -11.37 6.14 -8.96
CA VAL A 387 -10.83 7.37 -8.37
C VAL A 387 -9.46 7.11 -7.75
N PHE A 388 -8.47 7.86 -8.19
CA PHE A 388 -7.14 7.96 -7.60
C PHE A 388 -6.99 9.36 -7.00
N GLU A 389 -6.94 9.46 -5.66
CA GLU A 389 -7.01 10.75 -5.00
C GLU A 389 -5.96 10.92 -3.89
N ASN A 390 -5.34 12.11 -3.83
CA ASN A 390 -4.39 12.49 -2.77
C ASN A 390 -3.22 11.51 -2.57
N ASN A 391 -2.77 10.82 -3.63
CA ASN A 391 -1.66 9.88 -3.51
C ASN A 391 -0.31 10.59 -3.69
N GLU A 392 0.68 10.14 -2.95
CA GLU A 392 2.09 10.54 -3.04
C GLU A 392 2.87 9.48 -3.80
N VAL A 393 3.16 9.73 -5.07
CA VAL A 393 3.95 8.82 -5.89
C VAL A 393 5.41 9.24 -5.83
N VAL A 394 6.16 8.59 -4.96
CA VAL A 394 7.60 8.85 -4.74
C VAL A 394 8.43 8.41 -5.94
N HIS A 395 8.08 7.26 -6.51
CA HIS A 395 8.79 6.72 -7.67
C HIS A 395 7.87 5.85 -8.52
N ALA A 396 7.93 6.00 -9.85
CA ALA A 396 7.29 5.10 -10.81
C ALA A 396 7.94 5.21 -12.20
N ASP A 397 7.71 4.23 -13.07
CA ASP A 397 8.00 4.32 -14.49
C ASP A 397 6.95 5.15 -15.24
N ARG A 398 5.69 5.01 -14.81
CA ARG A 398 4.53 5.73 -15.33
C ARG A 398 3.65 6.21 -14.19
N GLY A 399 3.26 7.47 -14.23
CA GLY A 399 2.41 8.05 -13.19
C GLY A 399 0.93 7.67 -13.37
N ILE A 400 0.29 8.18 -14.41
CA ILE A 400 -1.12 7.98 -14.77
C ILE A 400 -1.19 7.06 -15.98
N VAL A 401 -1.90 5.93 -15.87
CA VAL A 401 -1.97 4.95 -16.95
C VAL A 401 -3.39 4.47 -17.21
N VAL A 402 -3.79 4.43 -18.46
CA VAL A 402 -4.96 3.68 -18.93
C VAL A 402 -4.55 2.86 -20.14
N TYR A 403 -4.65 1.54 -20.00
CA TYR A 403 -4.51 0.60 -21.11
C TYR A 403 -5.87 -0.05 -21.34
N CYS A 404 -6.70 0.63 -22.15
CA CYS A 404 -8.00 0.11 -22.57
C CYS A 404 -7.78 -0.88 -23.72
N TYR A 405 -7.41 -2.11 -23.35
CA TYR A 405 -7.21 -3.23 -24.25
C TYR A 405 -8.37 -4.23 -24.08
N ARG A 406 -8.65 -5.03 -25.09
CA ARG A 406 -9.63 -6.13 -25.02
C ARG A 406 -11.10 -5.72 -24.86
N GLY A 407 -11.47 -4.49 -25.15
CA GLY A 407 -12.84 -4.12 -25.40
C GLY A 407 -13.62 -3.40 -24.31
N ALA A 408 -13.02 -3.11 -23.16
CA ALA A 408 -13.75 -2.44 -22.08
C ALA A 408 -14.32 -1.07 -22.48
N SER A 409 -15.48 -0.72 -21.90
CA SER A 409 -15.99 0.64 -21.84
C SER A 409 -15.60 1.26 -20.50
N ILE A 410 -14.64 2.19 -20.52
CA ILE A 410 -14.15 2.87 -19.30
C ILE A 410 -14.79 4.25 -19.24
N GLU A 411 -15.53 4.52 -18.15
CA GLU A 411 -16.29 5.73 -17.98
C GLU A 411 -15.91 6.47 -16.70
N ASN A 412 -15.74 7.78 -16.80
CA ASN A 412 -15.56 8.71 -15.67
C ASN A 412 -14.40 8.35 -14.71
N PRO A 413 -13.21 7.94 -15.20
CA PRO A 413 -12.05 7.75 -14.36
C PRO A 413 -11.47 9.10 -13.92
N LYS A 414 -10.99 9.18 -12.66
CA LYS A 414 -10.54 10.42 -12.06
C LYS A 414 -9.19 10.27 -11.38
N TRP A 415 -8.30 11.20 -11.66
CA TRP A 415 -7.05 11.42 -10.92
C TRP A 415 -7.11 12.82 -10.31
N ILE A 416 -7.16 12.89 -8.97
CA ILE A 416 -7.42 14.15 -8.23
C ILE A 416 -6.32 14.37 -7.20
N ASN A 417 -5.66 15.51 -7.26
CA ASN A 417 -4.68 15.97 -6.26
C ASN A 417 -3.56 14.95 -5.95
N ASN A 418 -3.10 14.18 -6.94
CA ASN A 418 -1.96 13.29 -6.78
C ASN A 418 -0.65 14.05 -7.03
N TYR A 419 0.39 13.66 -6.31
CA TYR A 419 1.71 14.27 -6.41
C TYR A 419 2.72 13.22 -6.87
N PHE A 420 3.49 13.53 -7.91
CA PHE A 420 4.46 12.62 -8.52
C PHE A 420 5.86 13.24 -8.45
N GLU A 421 6.74 12.66 -7.66
CA GLU A 421 8.11 13.16 -7.46
C GLU A 421 9.01 12.71 -8.61
N PHE A 422 9.14 11.40 -8.78
CA PHE A 422 10.04 10.84 -9.78
C PHE A 422 9.32 9.85 -10.71
N ILE A 423 9.22 10.25 -11.98
CA ILE A 423 8.80 9.36 -13.05
C ILE A 423 10.01 9.08 -13.93
N GLY A 424 10.61 7.96 -13.66
CA GLY A 424 11.76 7.30 -14.27
C GLY A 424 12.65 8.03 -15.28
N ASP A 425 13.80 7.48 -15.56
CA ASP A 425 14.87 8.12 -16.35
C ASP A 425 15.21 7.39 -17.66
N ASN A 426 14.52 6.32 -18.04
CA ASN A 426 14.80 5.58 -19.25
C ASN A 426 13.79 5.83 -20.40
N SER A 427 14.11 5.30 -21.58
CA SER A 427 13.41 5.60 -22.84
C SER A 427 11.96 5.10 -22.95
N LYS A 428 11.42 4.39 -21.94
CA LYS A 428 10.03 3.87 -21.97
C LYS A 428 9.13 4.54 -20.93
N ARG A 429 9.60 5.56 -20.23
CA ARG A 429 8.95 6.13 -19.03
C ARG A 429 8.32 7.48 -19.35
N MET A 430 7.10 7.71 -18.85
CA MET A 430 6.36 8.94 -19.11
C MET A 430 5.38 9.28 -17.99
N ASN A 431 5.12 10.58 -17.80
CA ASN A 431 4.19 11.05 -16.77
C ASN A 431 2.79 10.44 -16.94
N MET A 432 2.30 10.37 -18.18
CA MET A 432 0.98 9.83 -18.47
C MET A 432 1.01 8.97 -19.75
N GLU A 433 0.39 7.78 -19.70
CA GLU A 433 0.18 6.93 -20.86
C GLU A 433 -1.27 6.43 -20.89
N ILE A 434 -2.09 7.08 -21.70
CA ILE A 434 -3.52 6.81 -21.84
C ILE A 434 -3.78 6.38 -23.26
N LYS A 435 -4.20 5.13 -23.48
CA LYS A 435 -4.41 4.60 -24.82
C LYS A 435 -5.48 3.52 -24.91
N ILE A 436 -6.11 3.47 -26.08
CA ILE A 436 -6.93 2.35 -26.52
C ILE A 436 -6.13 1.54 -27.53
N GLN A 437 -6.11 0.22 -27.39
CA GLN A 437 -5.41 -0.68 -28.29
C GLN A 437 -6.23 -1.94 -28.51
N ASP A 438 -6.21 -2.48 -29.74
CA ASP A 438 -6.78 -3.79 -30.03
C ASP A 438 -5.82 -4.91 -29.61
N ASP A 439 -6.22 -5.65 -28.58
CA ASP A 439 -5.56 -6.86 -28.09
C ASP A 439 -6.64 -7.95 -27.87
N GLY A 440 -7.37 -8.26 -28.96
CA GLY A 440 -8.53 -9.17 -28.93
C GLY A 440 -9.84 -8.48 -28.55
N GLY A 441 -9.94 -7.16 -28.70
CA GLY A 441 -11.14 -6.36 -28.49
C GLY A 441 -10.84 -4.87 -28.50
N LYS A 442 -11.83 -4.06 -28.88
CA LYS A 442 -11.74 -2.62 -29.04
C LYS A 442 -12.66 -1.91 -28.08
N GLY A 443 -12.09 -1.10 -27.21
CA GLY A 443 -12.81 -0.44 -26.13
C GLY A 443 -13.07 1.06 -26.36
N TYR A 444 -13.63 1.69 -25.34
CA TYR A 444 -13.92 3.13 -25.29
C TYR A 444 -13.41 3.72 -23.98
N LEU A 445 -13.05 5.00 -24.01
CA LEU A 445 -12.65 5.75 -22.82
C LEU A 445 -13.31 7.12 -22.84
N ASN A 446 -14.16 7.41 -21.87
CA ASN A 446 -14.95 8.61 -21.79
C ASN A 446 -14.81 9.33 -20.46
N ASP A 447 -14.93 10.68 -20.50
CA ASP A 447 -15.07 11.58 -19.36
C ASP A 447 -13.90 11.49 -18.35
N VAL A 448 -12.68 11.51 -18.86
CA VAL A 448 -11.43 11.45 -18.07
C VAL A 448 -11.20 12.77 -17.35
N LEU A 449 -11.05 12.74 -16.03
CA LEU A 449 -10.71 13.91 -15.23
C LEU A 449 -9.31 13.76 -14.59
N ILE A 450 -8.42 14.70 -14.93
CA ILE A 450 -7.09 14.86 -14.33
C ILE A 450 -7.04 16.24 -13.67
N LYS A 451 -7.32 16.30 -12.35
CA LYS A 451 -7.53 17.55 -11.61
C LYS A 451 -6.51 17.73 -10.49
N ASP A 452 -5.92 18.93 -10.39
CA ASP A 452 -4.98 19.32 -9.33
C ASP A 452 -3.77 18.37 -9.19
N ASN A 453 -3.37 17.67 -10.27
CA ASN A 453 -2.22 16.77 -10.21
C ASN A 453 -0.93 17.53 -10.47
N THR A 454 0.11 17.18 -9.70
CA THR A 454 1.45 17.77 -9.81
C THR A 454 2.49 16.73 -10.15
N PHE A 455 3.28 16.95 -11.19
CA PHE A 455 4.52 16.24 -11.49
C PHE A 455 5.69 17.18 -11.21
N GLU A 456 6.65 16.81 -10.37
CA GLU A 456 7.81 17.66 -10.04
C GLU A 456 8.66 17.97 -11.27
N ARG A 457 8.67 17.07 -12.23
CA ARG A 457 9.46 17.22 -13.46
C ARG A 457 8.76 16.60 -14.67
N PHE A 458 9.21 16.96 -15.84
CA PHE A 458 8.88 16.20 -17.04
C PHE A 458 9.57 14.84 -17.00
N SER A 459 8.88 13.81 -17.46
CA SER A 459 9.50 12.52 -17.77
C SER A 459 10.37 12.64 -19.06
N PRO A 460 11.35 11.75 -19.24
CA PRO A 460 12.22 11.75 -20.44
C PRO A 460 11.45 11.62 -21.76
N ASN A 461 10.30 10.95 -21.72
CA ASN A 461 9.46 10.78 -22.89
C ASN A 461 8.18 11.60 -22.80
N GLN A 462 7.71 11.99 -23.97
CA GLN A 462 6.44 12.65 -24.13
C GLN A 462 5.29 11.75 -23.66
N SER A 463 4.39 12.30 -22.84
CA SER A 463 3.14 11.64 -22.46
C SER A 463 2.27 11.33 -23.67
N ARG A 464 1.37 10.34 -23.58
CA ARG A 464 0.51 9.90 -24.69
C ARG A 464 -0.95 9.92 -24.33
N LEU A 465 -1.75 10.39 -25.30
CA LEU A 465 -3.20 10.32 -25.27
C LEU A 465 -3.65 9.85 -26.66
N HIS A 466 -3.80 8.54 -26.84
CA HIS A 466 -3.99 7.91 -28.15
C HIS A 466 -5.25 7.01 -28.16
N GLY A 467 -6.30 7.44 -28.88
CA GLY A 467 -7.40 6.58 -29.28
C GLY A 467 -7.00 5.59 -30.39
N LEU A 468 -7.82 4.63 -30.70
CA LEU A 468 -7.48 3.53 -31.62
C LEU A 468 -7.83 3.86 -33.07
N ASP A 469 -9.11 4.17 -33.35
CA ASP A 469 -9.63 4.45 -34.68
C ASP A 469 -10.77 5.49 -34.63
N SER A 470 -11.47 5.72 -35.74
CA SER A 470 -12.52 6.75 -35.82
C SER A 470 -13.77 6.43 -34.98
N ILE A 471 -13.95 5.18 -34.56
CA ILE A 471 -15.05 4.70 -33.72
C ILE A 471 -14.58 4.57 -32.26
N HIS A 472 -13.47 3.90 -32.03
CA HIS A 472 -12.92 3.63 -30.69
C HIS A 472 -12.02 4.78 -30.25
N VAL A 473 -12.66 5.81 -29.73
CA VAL A 473 -12.03 7.10 -29.43
C VAL A 473 -11.88 7.29 -27.90
N ILE A 474 -10.94 8.16 -27.51
CA ILE A 474 -10.90 8.77 -26.20
C ILE A 474 -11.69 10.07 -26.29
N SER A 475 -12.69 10.28 -25.45
CA SER A 475 -13.56 11.45 -25.49
C SER A 475 -13.77 12.09 -24.12
N GLY A 476 -13.83 13.43 -24.09
CA GLY A 476 -14.13 14.17 -22.86
C GLY A 476 -12.98 14.17 -21.86
N VAL A 477 -11.78 14.59 -22.28
CA VAL A 477 -10.60 14.64 -21.39
C VAL A 477 -10.42 16.05 -20.83
N THR A 478 -10.50 16.18 -19.52
CA THR A 478 -10.33 17.45 -18.81
C THR A 478 -9.04 17.43 -17.96
N PHE A 479 -8.14 18.33 -18.26
CA PHE A 479 -7.00 18.70 -17.43
C PHE A 479 -7.35 19.97 -16.68
N ASP A 480 -7.64 19.86 -15.39
CA ASP A 480 -7.99 20.97 -14.51
C ASP A 480 -6.83 21.22 -13.54
N ASN A 481 -6.13 22.33 -13.71
CA ASN A 481 -4.95 22.68 -12.91
C ASN A 481 -3.85 21.61 -12.91
N LEU A 482 -3.45 21.11 -14.08
CA LEU A 482 -2.29 20.22 -14.23
C LEU A 482 -0.99 21.03 -14.08
N VAL A 483 -0.16 20.65 -13.09
CA VAL A 483 1.14 21.28 -12.82
C VAL A 483 2.26 20.32 -13.20
N ILE A 484 3.22 20.74 -14.02
CA ILE A 484 4.44 19.98 -14.35
C ILE A 484 5.64 20.93 -14.24
N ALA A 485 6.68 20.51 -13.51
CA ALA A 485 7.88 21.30 -13.26
C ALA A 485 7.55 22.71 -12.74
N GLY A 486 6.66 22.79 -11.75
CA GLY A 486 6.27 24.01 -11.06
C GLY A 486 5.40 24.99 -11.87
N LYS A 487 4.90 24.60 -13.05
CA LYS A 487 4.08 25.45 -13.90
C LYS A 487 2.77 24.77 -14.27
N LYS A 488 1.66 25.50 -14.17
CA LYS A 488 0.37 25.10 -14.70
C LYS A 488 0.44 24.99 -16.22
N ARG A 489 -0.09 23.89 -16.78
CA ARG A 489 -0.10 23.61 -18.22
C ARG A 489 -1.47 23.93 -18.82
N MET A 490 -1.46 24.54 -20.00
CA MET A 490 -2.65 25.08 -20.63
C MET A 490 -2.97 24.46 -21.98
N SER A 491 -2.15 23.53 -22.47
CA SER A 491 -2.36 22.82 -23.72
C SER A 491 -1.60 21.50 -23.76
N PRO A 492 -1.96 20.55 -24.64
CA PRO A 492 -1.20 19.33 -24.84
C PRO A 492 0.27 19.57 -25.16
N ALA A 493 0.57 20.55 -26.03
CA ALA A 493 1.93 20.89 -26.42
C ALA A 493 2.74 21.40 -25.22
N ASP A 494 2.18 22.30 -24.41
CA ASP A 494 2.79 22.84 -23.20
C ASP A 494 3.04 21.76 -22.15
N ALA A 495 2.14 20.76 -22.02
CA ALA A 495 2.25 19.63 -21.15
C ALA A 495 3.10 18.47 -21.71
N GLN A 496 3.67 18.62 -22.90
CA GLN A 496 4.38 17.57 -23.64
C GLN A 496 3.55 16.28 -23.78
N ILE A 497 2.29 16.41 -24.20
CA ILE A 497 1.38 15.29 -24.44
C ILE A 497 1.20 15.11 -25.96
N SER A 498 1.58 13.95 -26.48
CA SER A 498 1.26 13.52 -27.84
C SER A 498 -0.20 13.11 -27.92
N VAL A 499 -0.95 13.73 -28.83
CA VAL A 499 -2.38 13.46 -29.05
C VAL A 499 -2.57 13.02 -30.48
N ASN A 500 -3.23 11.88 -30.72
CA ASN A 500 -3.57 11.45 -32.08
C ASN A 500 -4.99 11.91 -32.50
N ASN A 501 -5.34 11.68 -33.80
CA ASN A 501 -6.60 12.12 -34.37
C ASN A 501 -7.86 11.38 -33.83
N HIS A 502 -7.68 10.44 -32.94
CA HIS A 502 -8.76 9.63 -32.32
C HIS A 502 -9.06 10.05 -30.88
N VAL A 503 -8.69 11.29 -30.52
CA VAL A 503 -9.04 11.91 -29.24
C VAL A 503 -9.92 13.13 -29.51
N ARG A 504 -11.01 13.25 -28.75
CA ARG A 504 -12.01 14.31 -28.92
C ARG A 504 -12.28 15.04 -27.61
N ASN A 505 -12.65 16.32 -27.70
CA ASN A 505 -13.10 17.14 -26.57
C ASN A 505 -12.07 17.21 -25.43
N ILE A 506 -10.84 17.63 -25.74
CA ILE A 506 -9.79 17.90 -24.76
C ILE A 506 -9.95 19.32 -24.25
N SER A 507 -9.93 19.52 -22.94
CA SER A 507 -9.93 20.83 -22.29
C SER A 507 -8.81 20.97 -21.27
N PHE A 508 -8.24 22.16 -21.20
CA PHE A 508 -7.28 22.60 -20.17
C PHE A 508 -7.84 23.83 -19.48
N ARG A 509 -7.87 23.85 -18.17
CA ARG A 509 -8.40 24.97 -17.38
C ARG A 509 -7.74 25.13 -16.02
#